data_ac10d9d274fb513f16be193df84b692a
#
_entry.id   ac10d9d274fb513f16be193df84b692a
#
_cell.length_a   1.000
_cell.length_b   1.000
_cell.length_c   1.000
_cell.angle_alpha   90.00
_cell.angle_beta   90.00
_cell.angle_gamma   90.00
#
_symmetry.space_group_name_H-M   'P 1'
#
loop_
_entity.id
_entity.type
_entity.pdbx_description
1 polymer ?
#
loop_
_entity_poly.entity_id
_entity_poly.type
_entity_poly.pdbx_seq_one_letter_code
_entity_poly.pdbx_strand_id
1 'polypeptide(L)'
;MNVFRAGLLSYLSEQQLQALEGETIGIAGAGGLGSNLSMLLVRAGFRRFILADFDTVSVSNLNRQNYFLAQIGKTKLAALTENLRAIQPDLEITTFDEPLSPENWQQVFAKATLLAEAFDKVKNKKAFVASFAGQGRC
;
A
#
# COMPACT_ATOMS: atom_id res chain seq x y z
N MET A 1 13.86 18.63 8.15
CA MET A 1 12.41 18.92 8.02
C MET A 1 11.83 18.11 6.89
N ASN A 2 10.66 17.52 7.09
CA ASN A 2 9.96 16.82 6.04
C ASN A 2 9.12 17.83 5.23
N VAL A 3 9.59 18.14 4.03
CA VAL A 3 8.97 19.16 3.18
C VAL A 3 7.59 18.74 2.71
N PHE A 4 7.40 17.44 2.40
CA PHE A 4 6.10 16.94 1.96
C PHE A 4 5.05 17.09 3.08
N ARG A 5 5.41 16.70 4.30
CA ARG A 5 4.51 16.85 5.45
C ARG A 5 4.15 18.30 5.69
N ALA A 6 5.11 19.19 5.61
CA ALA A 6 4.88 20.62 5.74
C ALA A 6 3.90 21.16 4.68
N GLY A 7 4.00 20.64 3.45
CA GLY A 7 3.08 20.99 2.37
C GLY A 7 1.64 20.54 2.64
N LEU A 8 1.45 19.39 3.27
CA LEU A 8 0.12 18.90 3.63
C LEU A 8 -0.58 19.82 4.64
N LEU A 9 0.17 20.48 5.51
CA LEU A 9 -0.39 21.39 6.49
C LEU A 9 -1.00 22.66 5.88
N SER A 10 -0.83 22.89 4.57
CA SER A 10 -1.58 23.91 3.83
C SER A 10 -3.05 23.55 3.62
N TYR A 11 -3.39 22.26 3.74
CA TYR A 11 -4.74 21.74 3.47
C TYR A 11 -5.35 21.06 4.69
N LEU A 12 -4.54 20.53 5.59
CA LEU A 12 -4.96 19.80 6.77
C LEU A 12 -4.46 20.49 8.02
N SER A 13 -5.23 20.41 9.11
CA SER A 13 -4.73 20.80 10.42
C SER A 13 -3.70 19.77 10.92
N GLU A 14 -2.88 20.17 11.88
CA GLU A 14 -1.94 19.24 12.55
C GLU A 14 -2.68 18.04 13.14
N GLN A 15 -3.84 18.27 13.76
CA GLN A 15 -4.65 17.22 14.36
C GLN A 15 -5.17 16.25 13.31
N GLN A 16 -5.66 16.75 12.18
CA GLN A 16 -6.14 15.91 11.07
C GLN A 16 -5.01 15.07 10.51
N LEU A 17 -3.85 15.67 10.28
CA LEU A 17 -2.70 14.96 9.75
C LEU A 17 -2.20 13.87 10.70
N GLN A 18 -2.13 14.17 11.99
CA GLN A 18 -1.77 13.17 13.00
C GLN A 18 -2.73 11.99 13.02
N ALA A 19 -4.03 12.24 12.82
CA ALA A 19 -5.02 11.17 12.74
C ALA A 19 -4.74 10.23 11.57
N LEU A 20 -4.39 10.76 10.40
CA LEU A 20 -4.02 9.94 9.23
C LEU A 20 -2.70 9.19 9.48
N GLU A 21 -1.72 9.85 10.06
CA GLU A 21 -0.42 9.24 10.37
C GLU A 21 -0.50 8.14 11.42
N GLY A 22 -1.53 8.17 12.25
CA GLY A 22 -1.78 7.13 13.25
C GLY A 22 -2.34 5.83 12.68
N GLU A 23 -2.90 5.85 11.47
CA GLU A 23 -3.44 4.67 10.82
C GLU A 23 -2.33 3.82 10.19
N THR A 24 -2.53 2.52 10.15
CA THR A 24 -1.66 1.59 9.44
C THR A 24 -2.47 0.94 8.32
N ILE A 25 -2.07 1.19 7.09
CA ILE A 25 -2.79 0.72 5.90
C ILE A 25 -2.18 -0.58 5.40
N GLY A 26 -2.96 -1.65 5.42
CA GLY A 26 -2.59 -2.91 4.78
C GLY A 26 -3.14 -2.96 3.37
N ILE A 27 -2.30 -3.24 2.39
CA ILE A 27 -2.71 -3.35 0.99
C ILE A 27 -2.27 -4.70 0.45
N ALA A 28 -3.25 -5.52 0.09
CA ALA A 28 -3.03 -6.85 -0.46
C ALA A 28 -3.01 -6.76 -2.00
N GLY A 29 -1.81 -6.72 -2.57
CA GLY A 29 -1.57 -6.57 -4.00
C GLY A 29 -0.94 -5.24 -4.37
N ALA A 30 -0.02 -5.26 -5.33
CA ALA A 30 0.71 -4.08 -5.80
C ALA A 30 0.63 -3.93 -7.33
N GLY A 31 -0.47 -4.37 -7.92
CA GLY A 31 -0.77 -4.24 -9.34
C GLY A 31 -1.48 -2.94 -9.70
N GLY A 32 -2.46 -3.02 -10.61
CA GLY A 32 -3.18 -1.83 -11.10
C GLY A 32 -3.94 -1.09 -10.02
N LEU A 33 -4.64 -1.80 -9.14
CA LEU A 33 -5.33 -1.18 -8.01
C LEU A 33 -4.36 -0.80 -6.90
N GLY A 34 -3.55 -1.75 -6.43
CA GLY A 34 -2.71 -1.56 -5.25
C GLY A 34 -1.61 -0.52 -5.43
N SER A 35 -0.92 -0.50 -6.57
CA SER A 35 0.13 0.48 -6.82
C SER A 35 -0.43 1.91 -6.91
N ASN A 36 -1.58 2.08 -7.56
CA ASN A 36 -2.20 3.39 -7.70
C ASN A 36 -2.83 3.86 -6.38
N LEU A 37 -3.51 2.96 -5.66
CA LEU A 37 -4.08 3.28 -4.35
C LEU A 37 -2.99 3.69 -3.36
N SER A 38 -1.87 2.97 -3.32
CA SER A 38 -0.75 3.31 -2.45
C SER A 38 -0.24 4.73 -2.68
N MET A 39 -0.07 5.10 -3.95
CA MET A 39 0.38 6.45 -4.32
C MET A 39 -0.61 7.51 -3.85
N LEU A 40 -1.91 7.29 -4.05
CA LEU A 40 -2.95 8.22 -3.62
C LEU A 40 -2.97 8.38 -2.09
N LEU A 41 -2.85 7.29 -1.36
CA LEU A 41 -2.90 7.32 0.10
C LEU A 41 -1.67 8.01 0.71
N VAL A 42 -0.49 7.81 0.15
CA VAL A 42 0.71 8.55 0.56
C VAL A 42 0.51 10.05 0.34
N ARG A 43 0.01 10.41 -0.84
CA ARG A 43 -0.25 11.82 -1.16
C ARG A 43 -1.33 12.45 -0.27
N ALA A 44 -2.27 11.64 0.24
CA ALA A 44 -3.31 12.12 1.16
C ALA A 44 -2.79 12.34 2.58
N GLY A 45 -1.65 11.77 2.96
CA GLY A 45 -1.05 11.98 4.28
C GLY A 45 -0.90 10.74 5.13
N PHE A 46 -1.32 9.57 4.67
CA PHE A 46 -1.06 8.31 5.37
C PHE A 46 0.43 8.00 5.36
N ARG A 47 0.93 7.43 6.45
CA ARG A 47 2.36 7.27 6.66
C ARG A 47 2.82 5.85 6.88
N ARG A 48 1.95 4.95 7.36
CA ARG A 48 2.31 3.58 7.70
C ARG A 48 1.61 2.60 6.79
N PHE A 49 2.37 1.71 6.19
CA PHE A 49 1.86 0.75 5.21
C PHE A 49 2.41 -0.64 5.47
N ILE A 50 1.56 -1.64 5.26
CA ILE A 50 1.93 -3.03 5.11
C ILE A 50 1.54 -3.43 3.70
N LEU A 51 2.53 -3.72 2.86
CA LEU A 51 2.34 -4.02 1.44
C LEU A 51 2.72 -5.47 1.18
N ALA A 52 1.87 -6.19 0.47
CA ALA A 52 2.11 -7.59 0.12
C ALA A 52 1.89 -7.82 -1.36
N ASP A 53 2.88 -8.42 -2.00
CA ASP A 53 2.85 -8.89 -3.39
C ASP A 53 4.09 -9.76 -3.60
N PHE A 54 4.11 -10.60 -4.62
CA PHE A 54 5.28 -11.43 -4.91
C PHE A 54 5.72 -11.37 -6.37
N ASP A 55 5.10 -10.51 -7.17
CA ASP A 55 5.44 -10.33 -8.58
C ASP A 55 6.62 -9.39 -8.80
N THR A 56 7.17 -9.45 -10.02
CA THR A 56 8.16 -8.49 -10.52
C THR A 56 7.51 -7.55 -11.51
N VAL A 57 8.11 -6.36 -11.69
CA VAL A 57 7.65 -5.38 -12.66
C VAL A 57 8.00 -5.85 -14.06
N SER A 58 7.01 -5.87 -14.96
CA SER A 58 7.19 -6.16 -16.38
C SER A 58 6.74 -4.99 -17.23
N VAL A 59 7.20 -4.96 -18.49
CA VAL A 59 6.85 -3.86 -19.41
C VAL A 59 5.34 -3.78 -19.66
N SER A 60 4.64 -4.92 -19.63
CA SER A 60 3.19 -4.96 -19.82
C SER A 60 2.40 -4.33 -18.67
N ASN A 61 3.03 -4.13 -17.51
CA ASN A 61 2.39 -3.48 -16.37
C ASN A 61 2.32 -1.96 -16.49
N LEU A 62 3.22 -1.36 -17.28
CA LEU A 62 3.45 0.08 -17.28
C LEU A 62 2.28 0.91 -17.79
N ASN A 63 1.36 0.32 -18.54
CA ASN A 63 0.20 1.06 -19.06
C ASN A 63 -0.84 1.40 -17.97
N ARG A 64 -0.83 0.70 -16.84
CA ARG A 64 -1.86 0.89 -15.80
C ARG A 64 -1.35 0.77 -14.35
N GLN A 65 -0.13 0.28 -14.14
CA GLN A 65 0.48 0.16 -12.82
C GLN A 65 1.51 1.26 -12.62
N ASN A 66 1.67 1.70 -11.38
CA ASN A 66 2.48 2.87 -11.07
C ASN A 66 3.96 2.53 -10.91
N TYR A 67 4.55 2.05 -12.00
CA TYR A 67 5.96 1.71 -12.11
C TYR A 67 6.59 2.40 -13.31
N PHE A 68 7.91 2.40 -13.37
CA PHE A 68 8.68 3.10 -14.40
C PHE A 68 9.56 2.13 -15.17
N LEU A 69 9.94 2.53 -16.39
CA LEU A 69 10.73 1.70 -17.31
C LEU A 69 12.03 1.20 -16.64
N ALA A 70 12.69 2.04 -15.87
CA ALA A 70 13.92 1.68 -15.16
C ALA A 70 13.72 0.61 -14.07
N GLN A 71 12.47 0.33 -13.70
CA GLN A 71 12.15 -0.62 -12.62
C GLN A 71 11.80 -2.02 -13.12
N ILE A 72 11.77 -2.24 -14.43
CA ILE A 72 11.51 -3.56 -15.00
C ILE A 72 12.49 -4.57 -14.41
N GLY A 73 11.97 -5.70 -13.93
CA GLY A 73 12.73 -6.77 -13.31
C GLY A 73 12.91 -6.66 -11.80
N LYS A 74 12.66 -5.49 -11.22
CA LYS A 74 12.59 -5.36 -9.75
C LYS A 74 11.33 -6.01 -9.22
N THR A 75 11.35 -6.44 -7.95
CA THR A 75 10.10 -6.85 -7.31
C THR A 75 9.15 -5.65 -7.24
N LYS A 76 7.85 -5.89 -7.38
CA LYS A 76 6.88 -4.80 -7.30
C LYS A 76 6.97 -4.06 -5.97
N LEU A 77 7.18 -4.78 -4.87
CA LEU A 77 7.30 -4.15 -3.55
C LEU A 77 8.53 -3.26 -3.44
N ALA A 78 9.68 -3.69 -3.98
CA ALA A 78 10.88 -2.85 -3.97
C ALA A 78 10.68 -1.58 -4.81
N ALA A 79 10.12 -1.73 -6.01
CA ALA A 79 9.84 -0.61 -6.90
C ALA A 79 8.80 0.34 -6.30
N LEU A 80 7.71 -0.20 -5.73
CA LEU A 80 6.67 0.61 -5.11
C LEU A 80 7.20 1.39 -3.91
N THR A 81 7.96 0.73 -3.05
CA THR A 81 8.59 1.38 -1.90
C THR A 81 9.47 2.56 -2.34
N GLU A 82 10.28 2.38 -3.37
CA GLU A 82 11.11 3.43 -3.95
C GLU A 82 10.24 4.61 -4.42
N ASN A 83 9.16 4.33 -5.15
CA ASN A 83 8.29 5.35 -5.70
C ASN A 83 7.54 6.11 -4.60
N LEU A 84 7.05 5.42 -3.57
CA LEU A 84 6.35 6.04 -2.46
C LEU A 84 7.29 6.94 -1.66
N ARG A 85 8.52 6.50 -1.41
CA ARG A 85 9.51 7.29 -0.68
C ARG A 85 10.05 8.47 -1.49
N ALA A 86 9.88 8.46 -2.79
CA ALA A 86 10.19 9.63 -3.62
C ALA A 86 9.21 10.78 -3.36
N ILE A 87 8.02 10.50 -2.83
CA ILE A 87 7.03 11.50 -2.42
C ILE A 87 7.23 11.86 -0.94
N GLN A 88 7.26 10.83 -0.09
CA GLN A 88 7.35 10.99 1.36
C GLN A 88 8.50 10.12 1.89
N PRO A 89 9.68 10.70 2.15
CA PRO A 89 10.85 9.92 2.56
C PRO A 89 10.72 9.28 3.95
N ASP A 90 9.83 9.76 4.80
CA ASP A 90 9.68 9.29 6.17
C ASP A 90 8.58 8.22 6.35
N LEU A 91 8.19 7.54 5.26
CA LEU A 91 7.21 6.46 5.33
C LEU A 91 7.74 5.27 6.14
N GLU A 92 6.86 4.70 6.94
CA GLU A 92 7.07 3.41 7.58
C GLU A 92 6.41 2.33 6.71
N ILE A 93 7.21 1.54 6.02
CA ILE A 93 6.73 0.51 5.09
C ILE A 93 7.25 -0.85 5.52
N THR A 94 6.31 -1.76 5.78
CA THR A 94 6.60 -3.18 5.96
C THR A 94 6.17 -3.91 4.70
N THR A 95 7.03 -4.75 4.15
CA THR A 95 6.74 -5.50 2.93
C THR A 95 6.70 -7.00 3.21
N PHE A 96 5.82 -7.70 2.50
CA PHE A 96 5.71 -9.14 2.53
C PHE A 96 5.77 -9.64 1.08
N ASP A 97 6.94 -10.13 0.69
CA ASP A 97 7.27 -10.51 -0.70
C ASP A 97 7.11 -12.01 -0.91
N GLU A 98 5.94 -12.53 -0.53
CA GLU A 98 5.56 -13.92 -0.70
C GLU A 98 4.08 -14.01 -1.08
N PRO A 99 3.61 -15.13 -1.64
CA PRO A 99 2.20 -15.28 -1.96
C PRO A 99 1.31 -15.17 -0.71
N LEU A 100 0.25 -14.38 -0.81
CA LEU A 100 -0.77 -14.30 0.20
C LEU A 100 -1.76 -15.46 0.07
N SER A 101 -2.17 -16.01 1.20
CA SER A 101 -3.14 -17.09 1.28
C SER A 101 -3.97 -16.94 2.56
N PRO A 102 -5.10 -17.67 2.67
CA PRO A 102 -5.87 -17.68 3.90
C PRO A 102 -5.07 -18.10 5.14
N GLU A 103 -3.98 -18.85 4.95
CA GLU A 103 -3.14 -19.33 6.04
C GLU A 103 -2.21 -18.28 6.61
N ASN A 104 -1.92 -17.20 5.86
CA ASN A 104 -0.94 -16.20 6.30
C ASN A 104 -1.45 -14.76 6.36
N TRP A 105 -2.50 -14.40 5.61
CA TRP A 105 -2.88 -12.98 5.51
C TRP A 105 -3.35 -12.36 6.83
N GLN A 106 -3.95 -13.12 7.74
CA GLN A 106 -4.31 -12.59 9.06
C GLN A 106 -3.07 -12.15 9.83
N GLN A 107 -2.00 -12.95 9.78
CA GLN A 107 -0.74 -12.62 10.44
C GLN A 107 -0.02 -11.47 9.76
N VAL A 108 0.01 -11.46 8.43
CA VAL A 108 0.68 -10.41 7.64
C VAL A 108 0.08 -9.04 7.96
N PHE A 109 -1.25 -8.97 8.05
CA PHE A 109 -1.95 -7.71 8.26
C PHE A 109 -2.44 -7.51 9.70
N ALA A 110 -1.87 -8.21 10.67
CA ALA A 110 -2.31 -8.14 12.06
C ALA A 110 -2.27 -6.72 12.63
N LYS A 111 -1.29 -5.92 12.24
CA LYS A 111 -1.11 -4.56 12.73
C LYS A 111 -1.84 -3.50 11.90
N ALA A 112 -2.49 -3.88 10.82
CA ALA A 112 -3.22 -2.92 9.98
C ALA A 112 -4.49 -2.47 10.68
N THR A 113 -4.74 -1.16 10.66
CA THR A 113 -5.99 -0.57 11.17
C THR A 113 -7.02 -0.43 10.05
N LEU A 114 -6.56 -0.30 8.81
CA LEU A 114 -7.39 -0.28 7.60
C LEU A 114 -6.80 -1.27 6.60
N LEU A 115 -7.67 -1.99 5.90
CA LEU A 115 -7.29 -2.99 4.92
C LEU A 115 -7.92 -2.69 3.57
N ALA A 116 -7.11 -2.78 2.52
CA ALA A 116 -7.58 -2.71 1.15
C ALA A 116 -7.14 -3.97 0.41
N GLU A 117 -8.08 -4.68 -0.20
CA GLU A 117 -7.75 -5.75 -1.11
C GLU A 117 -7.62 -5.21 -2.54
N ALA A 118 -6.57 -5.64 -3.21
CA ALA A 118 -6.27 -5.22 -4.57
C ALA A 118 -5.93 -6.44 -5.44
N PHE A 119 -6.57 -7.57 -5.16
CA PHE A 119 -6.38 -8.81 -5.91
C PHE A 119 -7.00 -8.72 -7.30
N ASP A 120 -6.39 -9.41 -8.27
CA ASP A 120 -6.93 -9.51 -9.62
C ASP A 120 -8.11 -10.47 -9.71
N LYS A 121 -8.08 -11.56 -8.93
CA LYS A 121 -9.08 -12.63 -9.02
C LYS A 121 -10.21 -12.42 -8.01
N VAL A 122 -11.45 -12.51 -8.49
CA VAL A 122 -12.67 -12.35 -7.66
C VAL A 122 -12.69 -13.34 -6.48
N LYS A 123 -12.23 -14.56 -6.69
CA LYS A 123 -12.16 -15.57 -5.62
C LYS A 123 -11.30 -15.08 -4.44
N ASN A 124 -10.14 -14.51 -4.73
CA ASN A 124 -9.24 -13.99 -3.71
C ASN A 124 -9.81 -12.77 -3.01
N LYS A 125 -10.45 -11.87 -3.76
CA LYS A 125 -11.14 -10.70 -3.22
C LYS A 125 -12.19 -11.10 -2.19
N LYS A 126 -13.08 -12.01 -2.57
CA LYS A 126 -14.18 -12.46 -1.69
C LYS A 126 -13.64 -13.16 -0.44
N ALA A 127 -12.67 -14.06 -0.60
CA ALA A 127 -12.11 -14.80 0.52
C ALA A 127 -11.42 -13.87 1.52
N PHE A 128 -10.66 -12.89 1.03
CA PHE A 128 -9.95 -11.94 1.87
C PHE A 128 -10.94 -11.06 2.66
N VAL A 129 -11.92 -10.46 2.00
CA VAL A 129 -12.92 -9.60 2.65
C VAL A 129 -13.70 -10.39 3.69
N ALA A 130 -14.13 -11.61 3.36
CA ALA A 130 -14.86 -12.47 4.30
C ALA A 130 -14.04 -12.80 5.55
N SER A 131 -12.71 -13.02 5.40
CA SER A 131 -11.82 -13.32 6.51
C SER A 131 -11.71 -12.19 7.52
N PHE A 132 -11.87 -10.94 7.08
CA PHE A 132 -11.77 -9.76 7.94
C PHE A 132 -13.12 -9.13 8.24
N ALA A 133 -14.23 -9.72 7.79
CA ALA A 133 -15.57 -9.21 8.05
C ALA A 133 -15.83 -9.09 9.55
N GLY A 134 -16.43 -7.99 9.96
CA GLY A 134 -16.74 -7.73 11.37
C GLY A 134 -15.59 -7.19 12.20
N GLN A 135 -14.39 -7.07 11.65
CA GLN A 135 -13.24 -6.51 12.36
C GLN A 135 -13.14 -4.98 12.23
N GLY A 136 -13.96 -4.36 11.38
CA GLY A 136 -13.98 -2.91 11.21
C GLY A 136 -12.78 -2.34 10.46
N ARG A 137 -11.99 -3.17 9.75
CA ARG A 137 -10.76 -2.74 9.06
C ARG A 137 -10.88 -2.67 7.55
N CYS A 138 -11.81 -3.36 6.98
CA CYS A 138 -12.02 -3.35 5.52
C CYS A 138 -12.99 -2.28 5.09
#